data_3ee012339ffe07b74aefbc8d5d11f636
#
_entry.id   3ee012339ffe07b74aefbc8d5d11f636
#
_cell.length_a   1.000
_cell.length_b   1.000
_cell.length_c   1.000
_cell.angle_alpha   90.00
_cell.angle_beta   90.00
_cell.angle_gamma   90.00
#
_symmetry.space_group_name_H-M   'P 1'
#
loop_
_entity.id
_entity.type
_entity.pdbx_description
1 polymer ?
#
loop_
_entity_poly.entity_id
_entity_poly.type
_entity_poly.pdbx_seq_one_letter_code
_entity_poly.pdbx_strand_id
1 'polypeptide(L)'
;MACGRRAPAPLRLCAGLGAMLVFLLLAGPQPSVLRALVMGVAALAIKETGEQSRPLGLLGLSLGLLLLWQPAWLFDVGFQLSAAATAGLILTAPRLQQRLEAQWPGPWAPAVAAALAVPMAASLWTLPLQLLHFGVVPLYAVPANGLASPLVTLLTLGAMGSALLVLIFPWLVGPAAALLHGPGQVLLSLVAGFAQLPLAQLLTGRPDPWLVVLFSLGLLPWLLALRRWRLAGLGVITAAVVLQVHGLLAEGLLLVPQPAGSLLLARHQGRGALVSSQADANSCRRAARLREGLGVPRFDWLVLLDPVAPEDPGCWQRLTAHLAVLPQGHLASPGLGFTSLDLAGGAAVLEVGGQRWGLFPDPAGELPELAPQDLHGIWLGHPPRRGRQGPWAQLAQGREVWVSGLASRHQPRPNGWQFTGLRGFLSSPS
;
A
#
# COMPACT_ATOMS: atom_id res chain seq x y z
N MET A 1 47.74 2.27 26.19
CA MET A 1 48.16 3.25 25.19
C MET A 1 48.30 2.52 23.84
N ALA A 2 47.28 2.41 23.06
CA ALA A 2 47.31 1.85 21.70
C ALA A 2 47.17 3.03 20.73
N CYS A 3 48.31 3.48 20.17
CA CYS A 3 48.40 4.50 19.15
C CYS A 3 47.86 3.91 17.82
N GLY A 4 46.54 3.82 17.69
CA GLY A 4 45.88 3.45 16.44
C GLY A 4 46.23 4.55 15.40
N ARG A 5 47.12 4.27 14.45
CA ARG A 5 47.39 5.11 13.27
C ARG A 5 46.06 5.32 12.52
N ARG A 6 45.42 6.44 12.77
CA ARG A 6 44.27 6.86 11.96
C ARG A 6 44.76 7.07 10.53
N ALA A 7 44.15 6.37 9.56
CA ALA A 7 44.42 6.57 8.16
C ALA A 7 44.36 8.09 7.82
N PRO A 8 45.19 8.58 6.89
CA PRO A 8 45.17 9.99 6.49
C PRO A 8 43.79 10.39 5.96
N ALA A 9 43.41 11.65 6.20
CA ALA A 9 42.11 12.21 5.82
C ALA A 9 41.67 11.87 4.37
N PRO A 10 42.52 12.05 3.36
CA PRO A 10 42.16 11.75 1.97
C PRO A 10 41.85 10.27 1.74
N LEU A 11 42.57 9.36 2.41
CA LEU A 11 42.32 7.92 2.25
C LEU A 11 40.96 7.52 2.86
N ARG A 12 40.59 8.09 3.99
CA ARG A 12 39.28 7.87 4.61
C ARG A 12 38.15 8.42 3.74
N LEU A 13 38.34 9.60 3.15
CA LEU A 13 37.36 10.21 2.24
C LEU A 13 37.20 9.38 0.96
N CYS A 14 38.29 8.99 0.33
CA CYS A 14 38.25 8.13 -0.87
C CYS A 14 37.60 6.76 -0.58
N ALA A 15 37.94 6.14 0.54
CA ALA A 15 37.34 4.86 0.94
C ALA A 15 35.83 4.99 1.22
N GLY A 16 35.41 6.06 1.91
CA GLY A 16 34.01 6.33 2.19
C GLY A 16 33.19 6.61 0.91
N LEU A 17 33.71 7.48 0.05
CA LEU A 17 33.08 7.79 -1.24
C LEU A 17 33.05 6.56 -2.15
N GLY A 18 34.13 5.78 -2.20
CA GLY A 18 34.18 4.55 -2.97
C GLY A 18 33.15 3.53 -2.52
N ALA A 19 33.02 3.31 -1.21
CA ALA A 19 32.00 2.40 -0.66
C ALA A 19 30.57 2.87 -0.98
N MET A 20 30.30 4.16 -0.88
CA MET A 20 28.99 4.74 -1.22
C MET A 20 28.68 4.60 -2.71
N LEU A 21 29.67 4.79 -3.57
CA LEU A 21 29.51 4.64 -5.02
C LEU A 21 29.26 3.17 -5.39
N VAL A 22 30.01 2.24 -4.79
CA VAL A 22 29.78 0.80 -4.98
C VAL A 22 28.36 0.42 -4.54
N PHE A 23 27.93 0.92 -3.40
CA PHE A 23 26.56 0.67 -2.94
C PHE A 23 25.51 1.23 -3.92
N LEU A 24 25.70 2.44 -4.43
CA LEU A 24 24.82 3.05 -5.43
C LEU A 24 24.74 2.20 -6.72
N LEU A 25 25.89 1.71 -7.21
CA LEU A 25 25.95 0.89 -8.41
C LEU A 25 25.25 -0.47 -8.22
N LEU A 26 25.36 -1.07 -7.04
CA LEU A 26 24.72 -2.34 -6.71
C LEU A 26 23.21 -2.21 -6.44
N ALA A 27 22.82 -1.16 -5.73
CA ALA A 27 21.41 -0.94 -5.35
C ALA A 27 20.58 -0.23 -6.45
N GLY A 28 21.26 0.44 -7.38
CA GLY A 28 20.64 1.29 -8.40
C GLY A 28 20.28 2.70 -7.90
N PRO A 29 20.02 3.65 -8.81
CA PRO A 29 19.77 5.06 -8.51
C PRO A 29 18.34 5.30 -7.99
N GLN A 30 17.94 4.61 -6.94
CA GLN A 30 16.65 4.85 -6.29
C GLN A 30 16.68 6.15 -5.47
N PRO A 31 15.58 6.90 -5.34
CA PRO A 31 15.51 8.15 -4.61
C PRO A 31 16.01 8.06 -3.16
N SER A 32 15.71 6.94 -2.47
CA SER A 32 16.16 6.69 -1.10
C SER A 32 17.67 6.48 -0.98
N VAL A 33 18.27 5.79 -1.96
CA VAL A 33 19.72 5.54 -2.03
C VAL A 33 20.49 6.84 -2.35
N LEU A 34 20.00 7.62 -3.32
CA LEU A 34 20.59 8.90 -3.67
C LEU A 34 20.53 9.89 -2.51
N ARG A 35 19.44 9.93 -1.75
CA ARG A 35 19.34 10.75 -0.54
C ARG A 35 20.40 10.35 0.50
N ALA A 36 20.53 9.04 0.75
CA ALA A 36 21.55 8.54 1.69
C ALA A 36 22.97 8.88 1.21
N LEU A 37 23.23 8.80 -0.09
CA LEU A 37 24.49 9.19 -0.71
C LEU A 37 24.79 10.67 -0.48
N VAL A 38 23.86 11.58 -0.83
CA VAL A 38 24.04 13.03 -0.66
C VAL A 38 24.29 13.38 0.81
N MET A 39 23.49 12.82 1.74
CA MET A 39 23.70 13.04 3.17
C MET A 39 25.04 12.49 3.65
N GLY A 40 25.43 11.31 3.18
CA GLY A 40 26.68 10.67 3.56
C GLY A 40 27.91 11.45 3.07
N VAL A 41 27.89 11.88 1.82
CA VAL A 41 28.96 12.71 1.22
C VAL A 41 29.09 14.03 1.97
N ALA A 42 27.97 14.73 2.21
CA ALA A 42 27.96 15.99 2.94
C ALA A 42 28.43 15.81 4.39
N ALA A 43 28.01 14.73 5.07
CA ALA A 43 28.47 14.43 6.43
C ALA A 43 29.96 14.11 6.50
N LEU A 44 30.51 13.39 5.50
CA LEU A 44 31.95 13.14 5.38
C LEU A 44 32.73 14.45 5.15
N ALA A 45 32.28 15.29 4.23
CA ALA A 45 32.91 16.57 3.94
C ALA A 45 32.97 17.46 5.20
N ILE A 46 31.86 17.62 5.91
CA ILE A 46 31.81 18.41 7.15
C ILE A 46 32.69 17.81 8.25
N LYS A 47 32.76 16.48 8.35
CA LYS A 47 33.61 15.82 9.34
C LYS A 47 35.11 16.11 9.11
N GLU A 48 35.54 16.23 7.86
CA GLU A 48 36.96 16.55 7.52
C GLU A 48 37.27 18.03 7.77
N THR A 49 36.29 18.96 7.70
CA THR A 49 36.48 20.36 8.11
C THR A 49 36.54 20.58 9.60
N GLY A 50 36.25 19.55 10.41
CA GLY A 50 36.23 19.63 11.86
C GLY A 50 34.96 20.29 12.44
N GLU A 51 34.00 20.64 11.60
CA GLU A 51 32.73 21.23 12.00
C GLU A 51 31.75 20.17 12.49
N GLN A 52 30.77 20.60 13.32
CA GLN A 52 29.67 19.74 13.76
C GLN A 52 28.59 19.70 12.69
N SER A 53 28.30 18.51 12.16
CA SER A 53 27.20 18.33 11.24
C SER A 53 25.85 18.56 11.92
N ARG A 54 24.96 19.29 11.28
CA ARG A 54 23.56 19.45 11.69
C ARG A 54 22.71 18.46 10.90
N PRO A 55 22.30 17.31 11.46
CA PRO A 55 21.64 16.24 10.70
C PRO A 55 20.35 16.69 9.99
N LEU A 56 19.56 17.58 10.61
CA LEU A 56 18.36 18.16 9.97
C LEU A 56 18.71 19.06 8.78
N GLY A 57 19.79 19.83 8.87
CA GLY A 57 20.26 20.64 7.75
C GLY A 57 20.72 19.78 6.57
N LEU A 58 21.41 18.67 6.86
CA LEU A 58 21.81 17.70 5.83
C LEU A 58 20.61 17.01 5.18
N LEU A 59 19.58 16.66 5.98
CA LEU A 59 18.35 16.13 5.45
C LEU A 59 17.67 17.15 4.52
N GLY A 60 17.50 18.39 4.98
CA GLY A 60 16.89 19.46 4.16
C GLY A 60 17.66 19.73 2.87
N LEU A 61 19.02 19.80 2.94
CA LEU A 61 19.87 19.95 1.77
C LEU A 61 19.69 18.81 0.78
N SER A 62 19.71 17.56 1.26
CA SER A 62 19.55 16.38 0.39
C SER A 62 18.17 16.34 -0.29
N LEU A 63 17.11 16.64 0.45
CA LEU A 63 15.75 16.71 -0.11
C LEU A 63 15.64 17.83 -1.14
N GLY A 64 16.16 19.02 -0.83
CA GLY A 64 16.15 20.17 -1.75
C GLY A 64 16.90 19.89 -3.05
N LEU A 65 18.13 19.36 -2.99
CA LEU A 65 18.92 19.03 -4.17
C LEU A 65 18.24 17.98 -5.05
N LEU A 66 17.67 16.93 -4.44
CA LEU A 66 17.03 15.86 -5.19
C LEU A 66 15.71 16.32 -5.84
N LEU A 67 14.93 17.17 -5.18
CA LEU A 67 13.71 17.74 -5.74
C LEU A 67 13.98 18.78 -6.82
N LEU A 68 15.08 19.53 -6.72
CA LEU A 68 15.54 20.42 -7.80
C LEU A 68 15.95 19.64 -9.04
N TRP A 69 16.56 18.47 -8.85
CA TRP A 69 16.92 17.60 -9.97
C TRP A 69 15.72 16.90 -10.59
N GLN A 70 14.85 16.30 -9.77
CA GLN A 70 13.68 15.55 -10.22
C GLN A 70 12.46 15.87 -9.36
N PRO A 71 11.67 16.90 -9.70
CA PRO A 71 10.51 17.32 -8.91
C PRO A 71 9.44 16.23 -8.75
N ALA A 72 9.34 15.30 -9.72
CA ALA A 72 8.38 14.18 -9.67
C ALA A 72 8.60 13.25 -8.47
N TRP A 73 9.81 13.23 -7.87
CA TRP A 73 10.08 12.43 -6.67
C TRP A 73 9.31 12.89 -5.44
N LEU A 74 8.75 14.09 -5.45
CA LEU A 74 7.83 14.53 -4.39
C LEU A 74 6.67 13.54 -4.22
N PHE A 75 6.21 12.89 -5.30
CA PHE A 75 5.12 11.91 -5.31
C PHE A 75 5.62 10.46 -5.22
N ASP A 76 6.93 10.23 -5.17
CA ASP A 76 7.50 8.90 -4.99
C ASP A 76 7.35 8.42 -3.54
N VAL A 77 6.71 7.28 -3.36
CA VAL A 77 6.43 6.70 -2.03
C VAL A 77 7.72 6.38 -1.28
N GLY A 78 8.73 5.85 -1.97
CA GLY A 78 10.03 5.52 -1.38
C GLY A 78 10.77 6.75 -0.89
N PHE A 79 10.72 7.85 -1.66
CA PHE A 79 11.30 9.14 -1.27
C PHE A 79 10.62 9.71 -0.02
N GLN A 80 9.28 9.74 0.00
CA GLN A 80 8.49 10.25 1.13
C GLN A 80 8.74 9.43 2.41
N LEU A 81 8.64 8.10 2.33
CA LEU A 81 8.88 7.21 3.48
C LEU A 81 10.30 7.33 4.01
N SER A 82 11.29 7.42 3.11
CA SER A 82 12.69 7.56 3.49
C SER A 82 12.99 8.90 4.15
N ALA A 83 12.39 9.99 3.67
CA ALA A 83 12.49 11.31 4.28
C ALA A 83 11.87 11.33 5.69
N ALA A 84 10.64 10.81 5.83
CA ALA A 84 9.93 10.73 7.10
C ALA A 84 10.69 9.86 8.12
N ALA A 85 11.15 8.66 7.73
CA ALA A 85 11.93 7.79 8.60
C ALA A 85 13.20 8.49 9.10
N THR A 86 13.94 9.16 8.22
CA THR A 86 15.16 9.87 8.61
C THR A 86 14.88 11.05 9.55
N ALA A 87 13.81 11.80 9.30
CA ALA A 87 13.37 12.85 10.24
C ALA A 87 13.06 12.24 11.61
N GLY A 88 12.40 11.10 11.67
CA GLY A 88 12.13 10.37 12.90
C GLY A 88 13.38 9.94 13.65
N LEU A 89 14.35 9.41 12.92
CA LEU A 89 15.64 9.00 13.48
C LEU A 89 16.42 10.19 14.07
N ILE A 90 16.34 11.36 13.44
CA ILE A 90 17.05 12.55 13.93
C ILE A 90 16.33 13.19 15.13
N LEU A 91 14.99 13.32 15.05
CA LEU A 91 14.21 14.11 16.02
C LEU A 91 13.73 13.31 17.22
N THR A 92 13.39 12.04 17.02
CA THR A 92 12.66 11.24 18.02
C THR A 92 13.50 10.11 18.59
N ALA A 93 14.29 9.41 17.77
CA ALA A 93 15.04 8.23 18.23
C ALA A 93 15.99 8.49 19.41
N PRO A 94 16.78 9.58 19.47
CA PRO A 94 17.69 9.82 20.59
C PRO A 94 16.96 10.00 21.92
N ARG A 95 15.82 10.71 21.89
CA ARG A 95 15.00 10.93 23.10
C ARG A 95 14.34 9.64 23.57
N LEU A 96 13.90 8.81 22.62
CA LEU A 96 13.26 7.54 22.91
C LEU A 96 14.27 6.55 23.47
N GLN A 97 15.46 6.50 22.90
CA GLN A 97 16.57 5.68 23.37
C GLN A 97 16.93 6.03 24.82
N GLN A 98 17.14 7.31 25.13
CA GLN A 98 17.47 7.77 26.49
C GLN A 98 16.39 7.36 27.51
N ARG A 99 15.11 7.41 27.13
CA ARG A 99 14.01 6.99 28.02
C ARG A 99 14.00 5.48 28.25
N LEU A 100 14.25 4.69 27.21
CA LEU A 100 14.33 3.23 27.32
C LEU A 100 15.53 2.80 28.15
N GLU A 101 16.69 3.43 27.97
CA GLU A 101 17.89 3.19 28.79
C GLU A 101 17.66 3.49 30.27
N ALA A 102 16.92 4.56 30.58
CA ALA A 102 16.58 4.91 31.94
C ALA A 102 15.63 3.91 32.64
N GLN A 103 14.81 3.18 31.84
CA GLN A 103 13.89 2.18 32.39
C GLN A 103 14.52 0.80 32.63
N TRP A 104 15.56 0.46 31.87
CA TRP A 104 16.23 -0.84 31.97
C TRP A 104 17.73 -0.68 32.28
N PRO A 105 18.07 -0.49 33.54
CA PRO A 105 19.48 -0.35 33.93
C PRO A 105 20.23 -1.69 33.72
N GLY A 106 21.37 -1.63 33.05
CA GLY A 106 22.20 -2.80 32.79
C GLY A 106 23.19 -2.62 31.65
N PRO A 107 24.20 -3.48 31.52
CA PRO A 107 25.24 -3.35 30.48
C PRO A 107 24.69 -3.46 29.06
N TRP A 108 23.57 -4.13 28.85
CA TRP A 108 22.90 -4.29 27.53
C TRP A 108 21.86 -3.20 27.23
N ALA A 109 21.53 -2.35 28.21
CA ALA A 109 20.50 -1.33 28.08
C ALA A 109 20.70 -0.41 26.86
N PRO A 110 21.89 0.13 26.55
CA PRO A 110 22.08 0.98 25.38
C PRO A 110 21.83 0.26 24.06
N ALA A 111 22.27 -1.00 23.95
CA ALA A 111 22.07 -1.79 22.74
C ALA A 111 20.59 -2.14 22.50
N VAL A 112 19.90 -2.60 23.55
CA VAL A 112 18.47 -2.94 23.50
C VAL A 112 17.65 -1.68 23.24
N ALA A 113 17.94 -0.59 23.94
CA ALA A 113 17.25 0.68 23.77
C ALA A 113 17.42 1.22 22.32
N ALA A 114 18.61 1.14 21.75
CA ALA A 114 18.84 1.53 20.35
C ALA A 114 18.09 0.61 19.38
N ALA A 115 18.15 -0.71 19.60
CA ALA A 115 17.46 -1.70 18.73
C ALA A 115 15.94 -1.51 18.71
N LEU A 116 15.35 -0.96 19.77
CA LEU A 116 13.91 -0.64 19.83
C LEU A 116 13.61 0.80 19.40
N ALA A 117 14.40 1.79 19.85
CA ALA A 117 14.13 3.20 19.59
C ALA A 117 14.20 3.55 18.09
N VAL A 118 15.15 2.97 17.35
CA VAL A 118 15.34 3.24 15.93
C VAL A 118 14.12 2.79 15.10
N PRO A 119 13.69 1.51 15.14
CA PRO A 119 12.52 1.09 14.39
C PRO A 119 11.22 1.73 14.89
N MET A 120 11.07 2.00 16.21
CA MET A 120 9.91 2.72 16.73
C MET A 120 9.81 4.14 16.17
N ALA A 121 10.90 4.90 16.21
CA ALA A 121 10.92 6.26 15.67
C ALA A 121 10.62 6.27 14.16
N ALA A 122 11.24 5.37 13.40
CA ALA A 122 10.99 5.25 11.96
C ALA A 122 9.53 4.90 11.69
N SER A 123 8.97 3.89 12.38
CA SER A 123 7.59 3.45 12.19
C SER A 123 6.58 4.55 12.53
N LEU A 124 6.77 5.28 13.63
CA LEU A 124 5.88 6.37 14.04
C LEU A 124 5.84 7.52 13.02
N TRP A 125 6.99 7.89 12.45
CA TRP A 125 7.07 8.96 11.46
C TRP A 125 6.58 8.54 10.08
N THR A 126 6.72 7.28 9.71
CA THR A 126 6.23 6.76 8.43
C THR A 126 4.77 6.31 8.49
N LEU A 127 4.18 6.14 9.70
CA LEU A 127 2.82 5.64 9.88
C LEU A 127 1.76 6.40 9.07
N PRO A 128 1.72 7.75 9.07
CA PRO A 128 0.73 8.48 8.26
C PRO A 128 0.84 8.18 6.76
N LEU A 129 2.07 8.09 6.25
CA LEU A 129 2.33 7.77 4.85
C LEU A 129 2.02 6.31 4.51
N GLN A 130 2.28 5.39 5.44
CA GLN A 130 1.90 3.98 5.29
C GLN A 130 0.38 3.83 5.21
N LEU A 131 -0.37 4.54 6.05
CA LEU A 131 -1.83 4.58 5.98
C LEU A 131 -2.31 5.11 4.62
N LEU A 132 -1.73 6.22 4.15
CA LEU A 132 -2.10 6.85 2.88
C LEU A 132 -1.87 5.92 1.68
N HIS A 133 -0.70 5.30 1.61
CA HIS A 133 -0.29 4.55 0.42
C HIS A 133 -0.73 3.08 0.44
N PHE A 134 -0.71 2.44 1.60
CA PHE A 134 -0.95 1.01 1.73
C PHE A 134 -2.28 0.68 2.43
N GLY A 135 -2.78 1.54 3.33
CA GLY A 135 -3.97 1.25 4.13
C GLY A 135 -3.79 0.11 5.13
N VAL A 136 -2.55 -0.15 5.53
CA VAL A 136 -2.18 -1.28 6.41
C VAL A 136 -1.17 -0.81 7.45
N VAL A 137 -1.36 -1.24 8.69
CA VAL A 137 -0.41 -1.01 9.80
C VAL A 137 0.20 -2.34 10.23
N PRO A 138 1.53 -2.54 10.05
CA PRO A 138 2.22 -3.74 10.50
C PRO A 138 2.47 -3.66 12.02
N LEU A 139 1.72 -4.42 12.83
CA LEU A 139 1.81 -4.34 14.29
C LEU A 139 3.16 -4.85 14.83
N TYR A 140 3.75 -5.82 14.16
CA TYR A 140 5.03 -6.41 14.59
C TYR A 140 6.25 -5.77 13.92
N ALA A 141 6.11 -4.60 13.27
CA ALA A 141 7.21 -3.93 12.58
C ALA A 141 8.41 -3.65 13.51
N VAL A 142 8.15 -3.21 14.74
CA VAL A 142 9.23 -2.86 15.70
C VAL A 142 10.05 -4.09 16.10
N PRO A 143 9.46 -5.15 16.68
CA PRO A 143 10.23 -6.34 17.05
C PRO A 143 10.82 -7.06 15.84
N ALA A 144 10.11 -7.14 14.71
CA ALA A 144 10.62 -7.75 13.49
C ALA A 144 11.87 -7.03 12.96
N ASN A 145 11.83 -5.70 12.86
CA ASN A 145 12.98 -4.90 12.41
C ASN A 145 14.14 -4.95 13.41
N GLY A 146 13.86 -4.94 14.71
CA GLY A 146 14.89 -5.07 15.76
C GLY A 146 15.67 -6.40 15.64
N LEU A 147 14.95 -7.51 15.44
CA LEU A 147 15.55 -8.83 15.28
C LEU A 147 16.19 -9.04 13.88
N ALA A 148 15.61 -8.46 12.84
CA ALA A 148 16.15 -8.55 11.48
C ALA A 148 17.42 -7.70 11.27
N SER A 149 17.56 -6.58 12.01
CA SER A 149 18.64 -5.60 11.81
C SER A 149 20.06 -6.20 11.78
N PRO A 150 20.50 -7.07 12.70
CA PRO A 150 21.82 -7.68 12.64
C PRO A 150 21.99 -8.58 11.41
N LEU A 151 20.96 -9.34 11.03
CA LEU A 151 20.99 -10.20 9.84
C LEU A 151 21.06 -9.39 8.55
N VAL A 152 20.27 -8.31 8.46
CA VAL A 152 20.29 -7.38 7.31
C VAL A 152 21.66 -6.73 7.18
N THR A 153 22.26 -6.31 8.29
CA THR A 153 23.61 -5.72 8.29
C THR A 153 24.64 -6.72 7.77
N LEU A 154 24.62 -7.96 8.29
CA LEU A 154 25.51 -9.03 7.86
C LEU A 154 25.34 -9.34 6.37
N LEU A 155 24.10 -9.48 5.90
CA LEU A 155 23.80 -9.74 4.50
C LEU A 155 24.21 -8.59 3.57
N THR A 156 23.98 -7.33 3.99
CA THR A 156 24.35 -6.17 3.17
C THR A 156 25.88 -6.05 3.03
N LEU A 157 26.60 -6.13 4.13
CA LEU A 157 28.07 -6.06 4.10
C LEU A 157 28.67 -7.29 3.41
N GLY A 158 28.12 -8.46 3.66
CA GLY A 158 28.53 -9.70 3.01
C GLY A 158 28.29 -9.67 1.50
N ALA A 159 27.13 -9.18 1.05
CA ALA A 159 26.81 -9.03 -0.35
C ALA A 159 27.71 -8.02 -1.05
N MET A 160 27.99 -6.86 -0.42
CA MET A 160 28.93 -5.86 -0.96
C MET A 160 30.35 -6.45 -1.07
N GLY A 161 30.83 -7.10 -0.01
CA GLY A 161 32.15 -7.74 -0.02
C GLY A 161 32.23 -8.85 -1.06
N SER A 162 31.21 -9.70 -1.15
CA SER A 162 31.13 -10.76 -2.15
C SER A 162 31.10 -10.22 -3.58
N ALA A 163 30.32 -9.16 -3.82
CA ALA A 163 30.27 -8.52 -5.15
C ALA A 163 31.64 -8.00 -5.60
N LEU A 164 32.38 -7.35 -4.69
CA LEU A 164 33.74 -6.86 -4.98
C LEU A 164 34.72 -8.02 -5.22
N LEU A 165 34.64 -9.08 -4.44
CA LEU A 165 35.48 -10.27 -4.60
C LEU A 165 35.19 -10.98 -5.92
N VAL A 166 33.94 -11.17 -6.27
CA VAL A 166 33.50 -11.83 -7.51
C VAL A 166 33.86 -11.00 -8.74
N LEU A 167 33.89 -9.67 -8.64
CA LEU A 167 34.33 -8.81 -9.73
C LEU A 167 35.80 -9.08 -10.11
N ILE A 168 36.65 -9.42 -9.11
CA ILE A 168 38.07 -9.74 -9.31
C ILE A 168 38.24 -11.23 -9.61
N PHE A 169 37.49 -12.07 -8.91
CA PHE A 169 37.59 -13.54 -8.95
C PHE A 169 36.22 -14.18 -9.25
N PRO A 170 35.79 -14.26 -10.52
CA PRO A 170 34.46 -14.73 -10.90
C PRO A 170 34.10 -16.14 -10.40
N TRP A 171 35.11 -17.03 -10.20
CA TRP A 171 34.88 -18.38 -9.69
C TRP A 171 34.42 -18.43 -8.22
N LEU A 172 34.52 -17.33 -7.47
CA LEU A 172 34.06 -17.25 -6.09
C LEU A 172 32.55 -17.00 -5.97
N VAL A 173 31.81 -16.87 -7.07
CA VAL A 173 30.34 -16.66 -7.06
C VAL A 173 29.63 -17.75 -6.25
N GLY A 174 29.97 -19.03 -6.50
CA GLY A 174 29.35 -20.17 -5.80
C GLY A 174 29.60 -20.15 -4.29
N PRO A 175 30.87 -20.13 -3.84
CA PRO A 175 31.19 -20.04 -2.41
C PRO A 175 30.61 -18.80 -1.72
N ALA A 176 30.66 -17.64 -2.36
CA ALA A 176 30.11 -16.41 -1.81
C ALA A 176 28.59 -16.48 -1.62
N ALA A 177 27.86 -17.01 -2.62
CA ALA A 177 26.43 -17.24 -2.53
C ALA A 177 26.08 -18.26 -1.45
N ALA A 178 26.85 -19.36 -1.33
CA ALA A 178 26.64 -20.37 -0.29
C ALA A 178 26.82 -19.80 1.13
N LEU A 179 27.80 -18.92 1.33
CA LEU A 179 28.04 -18.27 2.62
C LEU A 179 26.85 -17.36 3.05
N LEU A 180 26.24 -16.66 2.11
CA LEU A 180 25.13 -15.74 2.38
C LEU A 180 23.77 -16.45 2.42
N HIS A 181 23.67 -17.66 1.87
CA HIS A 181 22.44 -18.43 1.81
C HIS A 181 21.86 -18.70 3.20
N GLY A 182 22.67 -19.18 4.14
CA GLY A 182 22.23 -19.48 5.50
C GLY A 182 21.61 -18.29 6.23
N PRO A 183 22.33 -17.17 6.39
CA PRO A 183 21.76 -15.95 6.96
C PRO A 183 20.53 -15.42 6.20
N GLY A 184 20.50 -15.57 4.87
CA GLY A 184 19.34 -15.21 4.05
C GLY A 184 18.10 -16.04 4.38
N GLN A 185 18.25 -17.36 4.52
CA GLN A 185 17.16 -18.25 4.91
C GLN A 185 16.65 -17.95 6.34
N VAL A 186 17.56 -17.65 7.28
CA VAL A 186 17.17 -17.24 8.63
C VAL A 186 16.37 -15.95 8.60
N LEU A 187 16.75 -14.95 7.79
CA LEU A 187 16.01 -13.72 7.63
C LEU A 187 14.61 -13.96 7.04
N LEU A 188 14.52 -14.78 5.99
CA LEU A 188 13.25 -15.11 5.35
C LEU A 188 12.31 -15.87 6.30
N SER A 189 12.83 -16.84 7.06
CA SER A 189 12.04 -17.58 8.05
C SER A 189 11.56 -16.69 9.20
N LEU A 190 12.40 -15.76 9.66
CA LEU A 190 12.03 -14.75 10.66
C LEU A 190 10.86 -13.89 10.17
N VAL A 191 10.96 -13.33 8.95
CA VAL A 191 9.91 -12.50 8.35
C VAL A 191 8.62 -13.30 8.14
N ALA A 192 8.73 -14.53 7.62
CA ALA A 192 7.59 -15.42 7.44
C ALA A 192 6.91 -15.76 8.78
N GLY A 193 7.69 -15.99 9.84
CA GLY A 193 7.17 -16.22 11.19
C GLY A 193 6.35 -15.04 11.71
N PHE A 194 6.86 -13.81 11.60
CA PHE A 194 6.11 -12.61 11.97
C PHE A 194 4.86 -12.38 11.12
N ALA A 195 4.92 -12.70 9.82
CA ALA A 195 3.79 -12.54 8.91
C ALA A 195 2.62 -13.51 9.19
N GLN A 196 2.91 -14.66 9.84
CA GLN A 196 1.90 -15.65 10.22
C GLN A 196 1.26 -15.39 11.59
N LEU A 197 1.79 -14.45 12.37
CA LEU A 197 1.21 -14.10 13.68
C LEU A 197 -0.19 -13.49 13.51
N PRO A 198 -1.09 -13.71 14.47
CA PRO A 198 -2.40 -13.09 14.45
C PRO A 198 -2.26 -11.57 14.45
N LEU A 199 -3.08 -10.89 13.67
CA LEU A 199 -3.04 -9.43 13.52
C LEU A 199 -1.67 -8.89 13.03
N ALA A 200 -0.90 -9.67 12.26
CA ALA A 200 0.37 -9.21 11.70
C ALA A 200 0.21 -7.91 10.91
N GLN A 201 -0.94 -7.74 10.29
CA GLN A 201 -1.33 -6.55 9.55
C GLN A 201 -2.73 -6.11 9.99
N LEU A 202 -2.84 -4.89 10.47
CA LEU A 202 -4.13 -4.25 10.71
C LEU A 202 -4.57 -3.52 9.44
N LEU A 203 -5.63 -4.03 8.81
CA LEU A 203 -6.22 -3.41 7.62
C LEU A 203 -7.06 -2.22 8.06
N THR A 204 -6.59 -1.03 7.78
CA THR A 204 -7.26 0.24 8.15
C THR A 204 -7.95 0.88 6.96
N GLY A 205 -7.81 0.29 5.78
CA GLY A 205 -8.15 0.95 4.53
C GLY A 205 -7.26 2.17 4.27
N ARG A 206 -7.35 2.73 3.08
CA ARG A 206 -6.66 3.98 2.72
C ARG A 206 -7.53 5.15 3.12
N PRO A 207 -7.10 5.95 4.11
CA PRO A 207 -7.82 7.16 4.47
C PRO A 207 -7.71 8.22 3.37
N ASP A 208 -8.66 9.12 3.31
CA ASP A 208 -8.54 10.30 2.48
C ASP A 208 -7.33 11.14 2.87
N PRO A 209 -6.65 11.79 1.90
CA PRO A 209 -5.43 12.56 2.19
C PRO A 209 -5.58 13.61 3.29
N TRP A 210 -6.74 14.26 3.40
CA TRP A 210 -7.00 15.26 4.44
C TRP A 210 -7.08 14.64 5.85
N LEU A 211 -7.58 13.39 5.99
CA LEU A 211 -7.57 12.66 7.26
C LEU A 211 -6.15 12.31 7.69
N VAL A 212 -5.28 11.96 6.72
CA VAL A 212 -3.86 11.71 7.00
C VAL A 212 -3.17 12.98 7.47
N VAL A 213 -3.49 14.13 6.88
CA VAL A 213 -2.98 15.42 7.34
C VAL A 213 -3.43 15.70 8.77
N LEU A 214 -4.71 15.53 9.08
CA LEU A 214 -5.23 15.68 10.45
C LEU A 214 -4.54 14.74 11.43
N PHE A 215 -4.43 13.47 11.09
CA PHE A 215 -3.73 12.47 11.91
C PHE A 215 -2.28 12.86 12.15
N SER A 216 -1.57 13.32 11.11
CA SER A 216 -0.18 13.78 11.21
C SER A 216 -0.05 14.99 12.13
N LEU A 217 -0.92 15.98 12.00
CA LEU A 217 -0.95 17.16 12.87
C LEU A 217 -1.22 16.78 14.32
N GLY A 218 -2.12 15.84 14.57
CA GLY A 218 -2.38 15.32 15.91
C GLY A 218 -1.21 14.53 16.51
N LEU A 219 -0.40 13.87 15.68
CA LEU A 219 0.76 13.09 16.10
C LEU A 219 1.98 13.98 16.42
N LEU A 220 2.14 15.14 15.76
CA LEU A 220 3.29 16.03 15.94
C LEU A 220 3.58 16.44 17.40
N PRO A 221 2.61 16.80 18.26
CA PRO A 221 2.87 17.14 19.66
C PRO A 221 3.53 16.00 20.46
N TRP A 222 3.26 14.76 20.09
CA TRP A 222 3.87 13.59 20.72
C TRP A 222 5.28 13.33 20.20
N LEU A 223 5.48 13.44 18.89
CA LEU A 223 6.76 13.24 18.22
C LEU A 223 7.79 14.31 18.60
N LEU A 224 7.34 15.57 18.66
CA LEU A 224 8.17 16.72 19.02
C LEU A 224 8.23 17.00 20.52
N ALA A 225 7.56 16.18 21.33
CA ALA A 225 7.48 16.32 22.79
C ALA A 225 6.87 17.64 23.29
N LEU A 226 5.92 18.22 22.53
CA LEU A 226 5.21 19.47 22.86
C LEU A 226 4.13 19.20 23.93
N ARG A 227 4.53 19.15 25.20
CA ARG A 227 3.69 18.67 26.32
C ARG A 227 2.34 19.38 26.42
N ARG A 228 2.28 20.71 26.23
CA ARG A 228 1.05 21.51 26.33
C ARG A 228 0.01 21.19 25.26
N TRP A 229 0.44 20.66 24.09
CA TRP A 229 -0.43 20.39 22.95
C TRP A 229 -0.85 18.92 22.84
N ARG A 230 -0.40 18.03 23.72
CA ARG A 230 -0.66 16.58 23.62
C ARG A 230 -2.14 16.22 23.71
N LEU A 231 -2.89 16.87 24.63
CA LEU A 231 -4.33 16.61 24.75
C LEU A 231 -5.10 17.06 23.50
N ALA A 232 -4.76 18.22 22.96
CA ALA A 232 -5.33 18.69 21.69
C ALA A 232 -4.96 17.72 20.55
N GLY A 233 -3.70 17.29 20.47
CA GLY A 233 -3.25 16.30 19.50
C GLY A 233 -4.01 14.98 19.61
N LEU A 234 -4.26 14.49 20.82
CA LEU A 234 -5.06 13.30 21.05
C LEU A 234 -6.49 13.47 20.51
N GLY A 235 -7.12 14.61 20.79
CA GLY A 235 -8.46 14.91 20.26
C GLY A 235 -8.51 14.89 18.73
N VAL A 236 -7.50 15.46 18.07
CA VAL A 236 -7.39 15.47 16.60
C VAL A 236 -7.18 14.05 16.05
N ILE A 237 -6.31 13.24 16.68
CA ILE A 237 -6.12 11.83 16.30
C ILE A 237 -7.43 11.05 16.43
N THR A 238 -8.12 11.20 17.58
CA THR A 238 -9.39 10.51 17.83
C THR A 238 -10.44 10.89 16.78
N ALA A 239 -10.56 12.18 16.46
CA ALA A 239 -11.47 12.65 15.42
C ALA A 239 -11.13 12.03 14.04
N ALA A 240 -9.86 12.04 13.66
CA ALA A 240 -9.42 11.44 12.40
C ALA A 240 -9.73 9.92 12.34
N VAL A 241 -9.50 9.20 13.43
CA VAL A 241 -9.80 7.76 13.52
C VAL A 241 -11.31 7.49 13.45
N VAL A 242 -12.14 8.27 14.17
CA VAL A 242 -13.60 8.12 14.14
C VAL A 242 -14.13 8.36 12.72
N LEU A 243 -13.65 9.42 12.05
CA LEU A 243 -14.06 9.72 10.67
C LEU A 243 -13.61 8.61 9.70
N GLN A 244 -12.40 8.05 9.87
CA GLN A 244 -11.94 6.91 9.07
C GLN A 244 -12.81 5.69 9.30
N VAL A 245 -13.13 5.34 10.55
CA VAL A 245 -14.00 4.20 10.87
C VAL A 245 -15.39 4.42 10.26
N HIS A 246 -15.94 5.62 10.36
CA HIS A 246 -17.21 5.95 9.73
C HIS A 246 -17.15 5.74 8.21
N GLY A 247 -16.08 6.18 7.54
CA GLY A 247 -15.86 5.92 6.11
C GLY A 247 -15.71 4.44 5.76
N LEU A 248 -15.11 3.63 6.65
CA LEU A 248 -15.01 2.18 6.45
C LEU A 248 -16.37 1.47 6.57
N LEU A 249 -17.27 2.00 7.40
CA LEU A 249 -18.63 1.47 7.58
C LEU A 249 -19.60 1.97 6.52
N ALA A 250 -19.19 2.86 5.62
CA ALA A 250 -20.04 3.38 4.56
C ALA A 250 -20.55 2.25 3.65
N GLU A 251 -21.80 2.38 3.24
CA GLU A 251 -22.48 1.47 2.33
C GLU A 251 -22.35 1.96 0.89
N GLY A 252 -22.45 1.07 -0.06
CA GLY A 252 -22.52 1.46 -1.47
C GLY A 252 -21.86 0.49 -2.43
N LEU A 253 -22.02 0.82 -3.69
CA LEU A 253 -21.46 0.10 -4.82
C LEU A 253 -20.32 0.92 -5.41
N LEU A 254 -19.21 0.27 -5.74
CA LEU A 254 -18.05 0.86 -6.36
C LEU A 254 -17.70 0.11 -7.64
N LEU A 255 -17.67 0.81 -8.77
CA LEU A 255 -17.23 0.28 -10.06
C LEU A 255 -15.82 0.78 -10.36
N VAL A 256 -14.88 -0.16 -10.47
CA VAL A 256 -13.46 0.12 -10.81
C VAL A 256 -13.17 -0.44 -12.20
N PRO A 257 -12.85 0.42 -13.17
CA PRO A 257 -12.51 -0.02 -14.53
C PRO A 257 -11.16 -0.72 -14.55
N GLN A 258 -11.06 -1.68 -15.47
CA GLN A 258 -9.82 -2.37 -15.83
C GLN A 258 -9.57 -2.24 -17.34
N PRO A 259 -8.33 -2.48 -17.82
CA PRO A 259 -8.04 -2.38 -19.26
C PRO A 259 -8.91 -3.26 -20.14
N ALA A 260 -9.32 -4.42 -19.65
CA ALA A 260 -10.10 -5.40 -20.41
C ALA A 260 -11.42 -5.76 -19.70
N GLY A 261 -11.81 -5.07 -18.62
CA GLY A 261 -13.04 -5.39 -17.88
C GLY A 261 -13.31 -4.43 -16.74
N SER A 262 -14.01 -4.91 -15.71
CA SER A 262 -14.35 -4.11 -14.53
C SER A 262 -14.45 -4.97 -13.27
N LEU A 263 -14.16 -4.35 -12.14
CA LEU A 263 -14.44 -4.87 -10.80
C LEU A 263 -15.62 -4.09 -10.22
N LEU A 264 -16.65 -4.78 -9.84
CA LEU A 264 -17.80 -4.24 -9.15
C LEU A 264 -17.74 -4.71 -7.69
N LEU A 265 -17.61 -3.77 -6.77
CA LEU A 265 -17.52 -4.04 -5.34
C LEU A 265 -18.76 -3.52 -4.63
N ALA A 266 -19.40 -4.40 -3.91
CA ALA A 266 -20.47 -4.07 -2.96
C ALA A 266 -19.89 -3.96 -1.55
N ARG A 267 -20.18 -2.87 -0.85
CA ARG A 267 -19.75 -2.62 0.53
C ARG A 267 -20.94 -2.42 1.43
N HIS A 268 -20.86 -3.03 2.62
CA HIS A 268 -21.83 -2.82 3.69
C HIS A 268 -21.15 -3.05 5.05
N GLN A 269 -21.17 -2.05 5.93
CA GLN A 269 -20.68 -2.13 7.32
C GLN A 269 -19.29 -2.79 7.47
N GLY A 270 -18.33 -2.41 6.63
CA GLY A 270 -16.95 -2.94 6.67
C GLY A 270 -16.77 -4.32 6.04
N ARG A 271 -17.83 -4.92 5.50
CA ARG A 271 -17.80 -6.15 4.71
C ARG A 271 -17.86 -5.82 3.22
N GLY A 272 -17.47 -6.77 2.40
CA GLY A 272 -17.47 -6.56 0.95
C GLY A 272 -17.72 -7.83 0.17
N ALA A 273 -18.35 -7.66 -0.98
CA ALA A 273 -18.54 -8.69 -1.98
C ALA A 273 -18.06 -8.18 -3.34
N LEU A 274 -17.44 -9.02 -4.14
CA LEU A 274 -16.80 -8.62 -5.39
C LEU A 274 -17.35 -9.41 -6.58
N VAL A 275 -17.66 -8.68 -7.64
CA VAL A 275 -17.93 -9.25 -8.96
C VAL A 275 -16.83 -8.81 -9.91
N SER A 276 -16.14 -9.74 -10.56
CA SER A 276 -15.13 -9.47 -11.58
C SER A 276 -15.63 -9.94 -12.94
N SER A 277 -15.54 -9.07 -13.93
CA SER A 277 -15.86 -9.44 -15.32
C SER A 277 -14.76 -10.28 -15.97
N GLN A 278 -13.59 -10.40 -15.35
CA GLN A 278 -12.45 -11.17 -15.86
C GLN A 278 -11.77 -12.00 -14.78
N ALA A 279 -11.15 -13.11 -15.17
CA ALA A 279 -10.52 -14.09 -14.30
C ALA A 279 -8.97 -14.09 -14.36
N ASP A 280 -8.36 -13.12 -15.06
CA ASP A 280 -6.90 -13.03 -15.26
C ASP A 280 -6.13 -12.67 -13.98
N ALA A 281 -4.83 -12.97 -13.95
CA ALA A 281 -3.96 -12.70 -12.80
C ALA A 281 -3.80 -11.21 -12.47
N ASN A 282 -3.94 -10.30 -13.46
CA ASN A 282 -3.88 -8.86 -13.25
C ASN A 282 -5.13 -8.37 -12.50
N SER A 283 -6.29 -8.88 -12.87
CA SER A 283 -7.57 -8.58 -12.21
C SER A 283 -7.55 -9.04 -10.76
N CYS A 284 -7.00 -10.23 -10.48
CA CYS A 284 -6.82 -10.70 -9.12
C CYS A 284 -5.91 -9.78 -8.28
N ARG A 285 -4.75 -9.39 -8.82
CA ARG A 285 -3.84 -8.47 -8.11
C ARG A 285 -4.47 -7.10 -7.84
N ARG A 286 -5.33 -6.63 -8.74
CA ARG A 286 -6.09 -5.37 -8.53
C ARG A 286 -7.18 -5.54 -7.48
N ALA A 287 -7.91 -6.66 -7.51
CA ALA A 287 -8.89 -7.00 -6.46
C ALA A 287 -8.24 -7.08 -5.07
N ALA A 288 -7.02 -7.66 -4.97
CA ALA A 288 -6.26 -7.69 -3.74
C ALA A 288 -5.91 -6.28 -3.22
N ARG A 289 -5.41 -5.41 -4.10
CA ARG A 289 -5.10 -4.01 -3.74
C ARG A 289 -6.36 -3.20 -3.37
N LEU A 290 -7.47 -3.46 -4.04
CA LEU A 290 -8.74 -2.82 -3.74
C LEU A 290 -9.25 -3.25 -2.35
N ARG A 291 -9.18 -4.53 -2.03
CA ARG A 291 -9.50 -5.08 -0.72
C ARG A 291 -8.73 -4.39 0.40
N GLU A 292 -7.39 -4.31 0.23
CA GLU A 292 -6.49 -3.64 1.21
C GLU A 292 -6.81 -2.15 1.34
N GLY A 293 -7.01 -1.47 0.19
CA GLY A 293 -7.32 -0.05 0.17
C GLY A 293 -8.65 0.30 0.85
N LEU A 294 -9.59 -0.62 0.87
CA LEU A 294 -10.90 -0.45 1.50
C LEU A 294 -10.98 -1.02 2.92
N GLY A 295 -9.89 -1.59 3.42
CA GLY A 295 -9.83 -2.17 4.77
C GLY A 295 -10.70 -3.42 4.95
N VAL A 296 -11.08 -4.10 3.87
CA VAL A 296 -11.87 -5.34 3.93
C VAL A 296 -10.92 -6.51 4.16
N PRO A 297 -11.04 -7.27 5.25
CA PRO A 297 -10.10 -8.36 5.55
C PRO A 297 -10.21 -9.51 4.55
N ARG A 298 -11.42 -9.85 4.13
CA ARG A 298 -11.73 -10.88 3.15
C ARG A 298 -13.11 -10.60 2.56
N PHE A 299 -13.28 -10.85 1.24
CA PHE A 299 -14.61 -10.76 0.65
C PHE A 299 -15.49 -11.90 1.14
N ASP A 300 -16.75 -11.63 1.43
CA ASP A 300 -17.72 -12.64 1.83
C ASP A 300 -17.94 -13.66 0.71
N TRP A 301 -18.10 -13.13 -0.51
CA TRP A 301 -18.13 -13.91 -1.73
C TRP A 301 -17.48 -13.14 -2.87
N LEU A 302 -16.99 -13.88 -3.86
CA LEU A 302 -16.37 -13.35 -5.07
C LEU A 302 -16.90 -14.14 -6.27
N VAL A 303 -17.41 -13.41 -7.26
CA VAL A 303 -17.96 -13.98 -8.48
C VAL A 303 -17.09 -13.57 -9.67
N LEU A 304 -16.69 -14.55 -10.45
CA LEU A 304 -16.04 -14.37 -11.75
C LEU A 304 -17.09 -14.59 -12.83
N LEU A 305 -17.38 -13.57 -13.61
CA LEU A 305 -18.31 -13.62 -14.74
C LEU A 305 -17.66 -14.12 -16.04
N ASP A 306 -16.34 -14.30 -16.04
CA ASP A 306 -15.59 -14.81 -17.16
C ASP A 306 -15.84 -16.33 -17.31
N PRO A 307 -16.21 -16.83 -18.50
CA PRO A 307 -16.34 -18.25 -18.76
C PRO A 307 -15.00 -19.00 -18.77
N VAL A 308 -13.91 -18.28 -18.85
CA VAL A 308 -12.54 -18.85 -18.85
C VAL A 308 -12.14 -19.19 -17.41
N ALA A 309 -11.55 -20.37 -17.22
CA ALA A 309 -11.00 -20.77 -15.93
C ALA A 309 -9.95 -19.77 -15.45
N PRO A 310 -9.92 -19.41 -14.15
CA PRO A 310 -8.97 -18.44 -13.64
C PRO A 310 -7.52 -18.90 -13.82
N GLU A 311 -6.66 -18.00 -14.33
CA GLU A 311 -5.23 -18.26 -14.54
C GLU A 311 -4.50 -18.61 -13.24
N ASP A 312 -4.87 -17.99 -12.12
CA ASP A 312 -4.32 -18.24 -10.79
C ASP A 312 -5.48 -18.43 -9.78
N PRO A 313 -6.03 -19.65 -9.69
CA PRO A 313 -7.11 -19.94 -8.73
C PRO A 313 -6.71 -19.66 -7.28
N GLY A 314 -5.43 -19.89 -6.93
CA GLY A 314 -4.92 -19.66 -5.59
C GLY A 314 -4.90 -18.18 -5.18
N CYS A 315 -4.73 -17.26 -6.12
CA CYS A 315 -4.86 -15.84 -5.88
C CYS A 315 -6.30 -15.49 -5.46
N TRP A 316 -7.31 -15.92 -6.23
CA TRP A 316 -8.71 -15.64 -5.99
C TRP A 316 -9.23 -16.27 -4.70
N GLN A 317 -8.84 -17.52 -4.40
CA GLN A 317 -9.21 -18.23 -3.17
C GLN A 317 -8.71 -17.53 -1.89
N ARG A 318 -7.56 -16.85 -1.95
CA ARG A 318 -7.06 -16.07 -0.81
C ARG A 318 -7.87 -14.81 -0.53
N LEU A 319 -8.61 -14.29 -1.51
CA LEU A 319 -9.37 -13.05 -1.38
C LEU A 319 -10.75 -13.24 -0.79
N THR A 320 -11.33 -14.45 -0.88
CA THR A 320 -12.72 -14.68 -0.49
C THR A 320 -12.90 -15.96 0.33
N ALA A 321 -14.00 -16.02 1.07
CA ALA A 321 -14.45 -17.24 1.70
C ALA A 321 -15.16 -18.17 0.69
N HIS A 322 -15.90 -17.57 -0.27
CA HIS A 322 -16.66 -18.29 -1.27
C HIS A 322 -16.36 -17.75 -2.67
N LEU A 323 -15.63 -18.53 -3.46
CA LEU A 323 -15.34 -18.25 -4.87
C LEU A 323 -16.35 -18.97 -5.75
N ALA A 324 -17.04 -18.24 -6.61
CA ALA A 324 -17.94 -18.80 -7.60
C ALA A 324 -17.55 -18.33 -9.01
N VAL A 325 -17.51 -19.27 -9.96
CA VAL A 325 -17.27 -18.98 -11.37
C VAL A 325 -18.57 -19.22 -12.12
N LEU A 326 -19.08 -18.19 -12.80
CA LEU A 326 -20.39 -18.21 -13.47
C LEU A 326 -21.46 -18.93 -12.63
N PRO A 327 -21.76 -18.45 -11.41
CA PRO A 327 -22.70 -19.13 -10.55
C PRO A 327 -24.10 -19.12 -11.14
N GLN A 328 -24.85 -20.20 -10.88
CA GLN A 328 -26.29 -20.23 -11.10
C GLN A 328 -26.97 -20.22 -9.70
N GLY A 329 -28.01 -19.40 -9.54
CA GLY A 329 -28.76 -19.30 -8.30
C GLY A 329 -28.37 -18.09 -7.44
N HIS A 330 -28.58 -18.22 -6.15
CA HIS A 330 -28.47 -17.14 -5.15
C HIS A 330 -27.20 -17.26 -4.33
N LEU A 331 -26.45 -16.16 -4.23
CA LEU A 331 -25.30 -16.00 -3.33
C LEU A 331 -25.57 -14.84 -2.39
N ALA A 332 -25.42 -15.06 -1.08
CA ALA A 332 -25.61 -14.02 -0.08
C ALA A 332 -24.43 -13.95 0.89
N SER A 333 -24.19 -12.76 1.43
CA SER A 333 -23.23 -12.59 2.52
C SER A 333 -23.74 -13.24 3.81
N PRO A 334 -22.91 -14.03 4.51
CA PRO A 334 -23.30 -14.65 5.76
C PRO A 334 -23.59 -13.59 6.83
N GLY A 335 -24.69 -13.76 7.55
CA GLY A 335 -25.04 -13.03 8.78
C GLY A 335 -26.17 -12.03 8.63
N LEU A 336 -26.12 -11.03 7.81
CA LEU A 336 -27.13 -9.95 7.82
C LEU A 336 -27.78 -9.64 6.46
N GLY A 337 -27.58 -10.49 5.44
CA GLY A 337 -28.34 -10.42 4.19
C GLY A 337 -28.21 -9.16 3.34
N PHE A 338 -27.13 -8.39 3.52
CA PHE A 338 -26.99 -7.08 2.89
C PHE A 338 -26.40 -7.08 1.49
N THR A 339 -25.75 -8.15 1.08
CA THR A 339 -25.26 -8.32 -0.28
C THR A 339 -25.69 -9.67 -0.80
N SER A 340 -26.49 -9.68 -1.84
CA SER A 340 -26.89 -10.87 -2.54
C SER A 340 -26.70 -10.71 -4.04
N LEU A 341 -26.43 -11.79 -4.73
CA LEU A 341 -26.35 -11.86 -6.18
C LEU A 341 -27.26 -12.99 -6.65
N ASP A 342 -28.29 -12.63 -7.41
CA ASP A 342 -29.19 -13.56 -8.06
C ASP A 342 -28.85 -13.65 -9.55
N LEU A 343 -28.66 -14.86 -10.03
CA LEU A 343 -28.47 -15.17 -11.45
C LEU A 343 -29.67 -15.97 -11.93
N ALA A 344 -30.55 -15.29 -12.66
CA ALA A 344 -31.72 -15.90 -13.26
C ALA A 344 -31.86 -15.44 -14.70
N GLY A 345 -32.03 -16.38 -15.62
CA GLY A 345 -32.36 -16.06 -17.02
C GLY A 345 -31.34 -15.21 -17.78
N GLY A 346 -30.05 -15.29 -17.43
CA GLY A 346 -28.98 -14.52 -18.09
C GLY A 346 -28.77 -13.09 -17.55
N ALA A 347 -29.56 -12.67 -16.54
CA ALA A 347 -29.36 -11.42 -15.83
C ALA A 347 -28.82 -11.70 -14.43
N ALA A 348 -27.84 -10.90 -13.98
CA ALA A 348 -27.38 -10.89 -12.62
C ALA A 348 -27.96 -9.67 -11.88
N VAL A 349 -28.57 -9.90 -10.72
CA VAL A 349 -29.10 -8.83 -9.86
C VAL A 349 -28.30 -8.82 -8.58
N LEU A 350 -27.62 -7.71 -8.31
CA LEU A 350 -26.86 -7.47 -7.11
C LEU A 350 -27.68 -6.59 -6.17
N GLU A 351 -27.89 -7.05 -4.94
CA GLU A 351 -28.54 -6.27 -3.89
C GLU A 351 -27.49 -5.82 -2.86
N VAL A 352 -27.48 -4.53 -2.54
CA VAL A 352 -26.59 -3.90 -1.57
C VAL A 352 -27.35 -2.87 -0.78
N GLY A 353 -27.46 -3.04 0.55
CA GLY A 353 -28.13 -2.06 1.41
C GLY A 353 -29.58 -1.75 1.01
N GLY A 354 -30.30 -2.71 0.48
CA GLY A 354 -31.66 -2.54 -0.04
C GLY A 354 -31.74 -1.93 -1.45
N GLN A 355 -30.63 -1.57 -2.08
CA GLN A 355 -30.57 -1.13 -3.48
C GLN A 355 -30.32 -2.32 -4.41
N ARG A 356 -31.10 -2.44 -5.46
CA ARG A 356 -31.00 -3.53 -6.45
C ARG A 356 -30.39 -3.03 -7.74
N TRP A 357 -29.31 -3.68 -8.18
CA TRP A 357 -28.54 -3.34 -9.37
C TRP A 357 -28.58 -4.47 -10.39
N GLY A 358 -28.99 -4.17 -11.63
CA GLY A 358 -28.89 -5.10 -12.74
C GLY A 358 -27.49 -5.13 -13.34
N LEU A 359 -26.87 -6.30 -13.39
CA LEU A 359 -25.53 -6.48 -13.94
C LEU A 359 -25.61 -7.13 -15.31
N PHE A 360 -25.15 -6.42 -16.35
CA PHE A 360 -25.13 -6.89 -17.72
C PHE A 360 -23.71 -6.82 -18.29
N PRO A 361 -22.89 -7.88 -18.10
CA PRO A 361 -21.49 -7.91 -18.58
C PRO A 361 -21.38 -7.75 -20.09
N ASP A 362 -22.28 -8.38 -20.83
CA ASP A 362 -22.38 -8.30 -22.30
C ASP A 362 -23.74 -7.76 -22.75
N PRO A 363 -23.88 -6.43 -22.93
CA PRO A 363 -25.11 -5.82 -23.44
C PRO A 363 -25.31 -5.99 -24.94
N ALA A 364 -24.51 -6.82 -25.65
CA ALA A 364 -24.69 -7.13 -27.05
C ALA A 364 -25.85 -8.13 -27.29
N GLY A 365 -26.23 -8.89 -26.27
CA GLY A 365 -27.38 -9.81 -26.26
C GLY A 365 -28.73 -9.10 -26.29
N GLU A 366 -29.81 -9.89 -26.36
CA GLU A 366 -31.17 -9.42 -26.13
C GLU A 366 -31.35 -9.08 -24.65
N LEU A 367 -32.23 -8.09 -24.39
CA LEU A 367 -32.62 -7.81 -23.00
C LEU A 367 -33.23 -9.10 -22.43
N PRO A 368 -32.79 -9.58 -21.26
CA PRO A 368 -33.44 -10.71 -20.60
C PRO A 368 -34.90 -10.38 -20.36
N GLU A 369 -35.81 -11.30 -20.70
CA GLU A 369 -37.25 -11.14 -20.52
C GLU A 369 -37.63 -10.87 -19.05
N LEU A 370 -36.76 -11.23 -18.12
CA LEU A 370 -36.90 -11.08 -16.67
C LEU A 370 -36.09 -9.92 -16.09
N ALA A 371 -35.92 -8.80 -16.82
CA ALA A 371 -35.31 -7.61 -16.21
C ALA A 371 -36.21 -7.14 -15.05
N PRO A 372 -35.75 -7.22 -13.77
CA PRO A 372 -36.58 -6.83 -12.64
C PRO A 372 -37.03 -5.38 -12.78
N GLN A 373 -38.30 -5.12 -12.52
CA GLN A 373 -38.85 -3.76 -12.64
C GLN A 373 -38.35 -2.81 -11.55
N ASP A 374 -37.87 -3.34 -10.42
CA ASP A 374 -37.46 -2.60 -9.21
C ASP A 374 -35.95 -2.37 -9.13
N LEU A 375 -35.28 -2.04 -10.23
CA LEU A 375 -33.84 -1.75 -10.22
C LEU A 375 -33.61 -0.26 -9.91
N HIS A 376 -32.70 0.02 -8.96
CA HIS A 376 -32.21 1.37 -8.68
C HIS A 376 -31.16 1.79 -9.71
N GLY A 377 -30.34 0.84 -10.14
CA GLY A 377 -29.28 1.10 -11.11
C GLY A 377 -28.96 -0.08 -12.01
N ILE A 378 -28.23 0.21 -13.07
CA ILE A 378 -27.82 -0.75 -14.09
C ILE A 378 -26.34 -0.60 -14.36
N TRP A 379 -25.61 -1.71 -14.38
CA TRP A 379 -24.24 -1.76 -14.87
C TRP A 379 -24.17 -2.49 -16.21
N LEU A 380 -23.54 -1.83 -17.20
CA LEU A 380 -23.24 -2.39 -18.51
C LEU A 380 -21.73 -2.59 -18.64
N GLY A 381 -21.29 -3.80 -18.95
CA GLY A 381 -19.86 -4.15 -19.08
C GLY A 381 -19.16 -3.44 -20.23
N HIS A 382 -19.91 -3.02 -21.25
CA HIS A 382 -19.44 -2.18 -22.35
C HIS A 382 -20.63 -1.40 -22.96
N PRO A 383 -20.39 -0.34 -23.78
CA PRO A 383 -21.46 0.37 -24.46
C PRO A 383 -22.25 -0.54 -25.39
N PRO A 384 -23.58 -0.50 -25.40
CA PRO A 384 -24.39 -1.29 -26.31
C PRO A 384 -24.14 -0.88 -27.77
N ARG A 385 -24.21 -1.84 -28.69
CA ARG A 385 -23.96 -1.61 -30.13
C ARG A 385 -24.98 -0.63 -30.74
N ARG A 386 -24.58 0.10 -31.80
CA ARG A 386 -25.47 0.95 -32.57
C ARG A 386 -26.67 0.10 -33.04
N GLY A 387 -27.88 0.64 -32.91
CA GLY A 387 -29.15 -0.04 -33.27
C GLY A 387 -29.82 -0.82 -32.14
N ARG A 388 -29.08 -1.18 -31.05
CA ARG A 388 -29.65 -1.83 -29.89
C ARG A 388 -29.74 -0.93 -28.64
N GLN A 389 -29.50 0.37 -28.80
CA GLN A 389 -29.55 1.34 -27.69
C GLN A 389 -30.96 1.62 -27.17
N GLY A 390 -31.98 1.51 -28.05
CA GLY A 390 -33.37 1.83 -27.70
C GLY A 390 -33.91 1.03 -26.53
N PRO A 391 -33.83 -0.30 -26.53
CA PRO A 391 -34.27 -1.12 -25.40
C PRO A 391 -33.53 -0.82 -24.09
N TRP A 392 -32.21 -0.61 -24.18
CA TRP A 392 -31.39 -0.24 -22.99
C TRP A 392 -31.72 1.15 -22.49
N ALA A 393 -32.04 2.10 -23.37
CA ALA A 393 -32.45 3.44 -22.99
C ALA A 393 -33.84 3.45 -22.31
N GLN A 394 -34.74 2.55 -22.70
CA GLN A 394 -36.02 2.37 -22.02
C GLN A 394 -35.83 1.78 -20.64
N LEU A 395 -35.02 0.72 -20.50
CA LEU A 395 -34.68 0.12 -19.21
C LEU A 395 -33.98 1.11 -18.27
N ALA A 396 -33.20 2.05 -18.83
CA ALA A 396 -32.46 3.07 -18.12
C ALA A 396 -33.29 4.25 -17.63
N GLN A 397 -34.56 4.39 -18.05
CA GLN A 397 -35.41 5.52 -17.65
C GLN A 397 -35.60 5.56 -16.13
N GLY A 398 -35.24 6.70 -15.51
CA GLY A 398 -35.38 6.90 -14.06
C GLY A 398 -34.36 6.13 -13.18
N ARG A 399 -33.34 5.49 -13.80
CA ARG A 399 -32.33 4.68 -13.11
C ARG A 399 -30.93 5.22 -13.31
N GLU A 400 -30.05 4.94 -12.36
CA GLU A 400 -28.64 5.22 -12.51
C GLU A 400 -27.98 4.19 -13.45
N VAL A 401 -27.25 4.64 -14.46
CA VAL A 401 -26.63 3.76 -15.45
C VAL A 401 -25.13 3.95 -15.47
N TRP A 402 -24.42 2.88 -15.18
CA TRP A 402 -22.96 2.81 -15.21
C TRP A 402 -22.49 1.97 -16.39
N VAL A 403 -21.58 2.53 -17.18
CA VAL A 403 -21.03 1.86 -18.36
C VAL A 403 -19.52 1.76 -18.23
N SER A 404 -19.01 0.55 -18.33
CA SER A 404 -17.56 0.33 -18.36
C SER A 404 -16.98 0.72 -19.72
N GLY A 405 -15.88 1.47 -19.72
CA GLY A 405 -15.17 1.90 -20.91
C GLY A 405 -15.43 3.34 -21.32
N LEU A 406 -14.98 3.68 -22.53
CA LEU A 406 -15.12 5.03 -23.12
C LEU A 406 -16.39 5.13 -23.97
N ALA A 407 -17.09 6.23 -23.81
CA ALA A 407 -18.13 6.58 -24.77
C ALA A 407 -17.50 6.77 -26.17
N SER A 408 -18.04 6.10 -27.16
CA SER A 408 -17.61 6.33 -28.56
C SER A 408 -17.82 7.80 -28.95
N ARG A 409 -16.83 8.42 -29.60
CA ARG A 409 -16.92 9.83 -30.06
C ARG A 409 -18.08 10.05 -31.05
N HIS A 410 -18.55 8.99 -31.67
CA HIS A 410 -19.58 9.01 -32.70
C HIS A 410 -20.96 8.51 -32.26
N GLN A 411 -21.12 8.22 -30.97
CA GLN A 411 -22.41 7.80 -30.41
C GLN A 411 -23.00 8.90 -29.52
N PRO A 412 -24.29 9.27 -29.68
CA PRO A 412 -24.95 10.17 -28.76
C PRO A 412 -24.92 9.55 -27.37
N ARG A 413 -24.52 10.35 -26.38
CA ARG A 413 -24.53 9.93 -24.99
C ARG A 413 -25.94 10.08 -24.45
N PRO A 414 -26.62 8.99 -24.04
CA PRO A 414 -27.90 9.14 -23.38
C PRO A 414 -27.74 9.97 -22.09
N ASN A 415 -28.70 10.84 -21.81
CA ASN A 415 -28.70 11.63 -20.59
C ASN A 415 -28.74 10.72 -19.37
N GLY A 416 -27.91 11.01 -18.35
CA GLY A 416 -27.84 10.23 -17.11
C GLY A 416 -26.86 9.04 -17.11
N TRP A 417 -26.30 8.67 -18.25
CA TRP A 417 -25.33 7.58 -18.30
C TRP A 417 -23.93 8.02 -17.85
N GLN A 418 -23.34 7.27 -16.92
CA GLN A 418 -22.01 7.52 -16.39
C GLN A 418 -21.02 6.51 -16.96
N PHE A 419 -19.90 7.02 -17.52
CA PHE A 419 -18.87 6.20 -18.17
C PHE A 419 -17.59 6.21 -17.33
N THR A 420 -17.05 5.03 -17.01
CA THR A 420 -15.81 4.91 -16.23
C THR A 420 -14.60 5.52 -16.95
N GLY A 421 -14.56 5.46 -18.28
CA GLY A 421 -13.47 6.04 -19.06
C GLY A 421 -13.37 7.58 -18.97
N LEU A 422 -14.38 8.26 -18.42
CA LEU A 422 -14.39 9.71 -18.21
C LEU A 422 -14.10 10.09 -16.76
N ARG A 423 -14.50 9.25 -15.79
CA ARG A 423 -14.43 9.55 -14.36
C ARG A 423 -13.46 8.68 -13.56
N GLY A 424 -12.89 7.65 -14.19
CA GLY A 424 -11.98 6.70 -13.57
C GLY A 424 -12.68 5.63 -12.73
N PHE A 425 -13.45 5.99 -11.72
CA PHE A 425 -14.31 5.07 -10.95
C PHE A 425 -15.68 5.70 -10.74
N LEU A 426 -16.68 4.87 -10.47
CA LEU A 426 -18.04 5.31 -10.16
C LEU A 426 -18.44 4.73 -8.81
N SER A 427 -19.12 5.52 -8.00
CA SER A 427 -19.67 5.09 -6.71
C SER A 427 -21.10 5.58 -6.56
N SER A 428 -21.99 4.71 -6.05
CA SER A 428 -23.30 5.16 -5.61
C SER A 428 -23.16 5.88 -4.26
N PRO A 429 -23.85 6.99 -4.06
CA PRO A 429 -23.99 7.57 -2.73
C PRO A 429 -24.74 6.59 -1.83
N SER A 430 -24.30 6.48 -0.59
CA SER A 430 -24.95 5.71 0.48
C SER A 430 -26.28 6.37 0.88
#